data_6726545625a77dba5a761615742a2ba6
#
_entry.id   6726545625a77dba5a761615742a2ba6
#
_cell.length_a   1.000
_cell.length_b   1.000
_cell.length_c   1.000
_cell.angle_alpha   90.00
_cell.angle_beta   90.00
_cell.angle_gamma   90.00
#
_symmetry.space_group_name_H-M   'P 1'
#
loop_
_entity.id
_entity.type
_entity.pdbx_description
1 polymer ?
#
loop_
_entity_poly.entity_id
_entity_poly.type
_entity_poly.pdbx_seq_one_letter_code
_entity_poly.pdbx_strand_id
1 'polypeptide(L)'
;MPFPYYQRLSTNQKAIYRLSDKVTEIQLNNARKLRSFAADLDRALQSENRSEVQQAVNRLGRQICKDLKVEKVNVKVLLKRPSDAEGELHGLYVREEGQAAQITVWMRTAKQKRVVAFKTFLRTLLHELGHHLDYTLLNLADTFHTEGFFRRESSLTEQLVSQDPQKTNKAAPEKIVPPKKAKPVPATKKRKALQMELPIAVPVTRK
;
A
#
# COMPACT_ATOMS: atom_id res chain seq x y z
N MET A 1 -9.57 0.57 -18.46
CA MET A 1 -10.56 -0.54 -18.54
C MET A 1 -10.49 -1.37 -17.28
N PRO A 2 -11.60 -1.89 -16.73
CA PRO A 2 -11.55 -2.74 -15.53
C PRO A 2 -10.71 -4.00 -15.76
N PHE A 3 -10.04 -4.48 -14.71
CA PHE A 3 -9.29 -5.73 -14.75
C PHE A 3 -10.17 -6.95 -15.02
N PRO A 4 -9.66 -8.04 -15.60
CA PRO A 4 -10.46 -9.22 -16.00
C PRO A 4 -11.32 -9.82 -14.90
N TYR A 5 -10.85 -9.78 -13.63
CA TYR A 5 -11.60 -10.31 -12.49
C TYR A 5 -12.87 -9.50 -12.14
N TYR A 6 -12.99 -8.24 -12.64
CA TYR A 6 -14.17 -7.39 -12.40
C TYR A 6 -15.48 -8.07 -12.76
N GLN A 7 -15.50 -8.88 -13.82
CA GLN A 7 -16.71 -9.57 -14.27
C GLN A 7 -17.25 -10.57 -13.21
N ARG A 8 -16.35 -11.11 -12.37
CA ARG A 8 -16.68 -12.10 -11.32
C ARG A 8 -17.16 -11.45 -10.01
N LEU A 9 -17.10 -10.13 -9.90
CA LEU A 9 -17.52 -9.40 -8.71
C LEU A 9 -19.06 -9.33 -8.65
N SER A 10 -19.58 -9.40 -7.41
CA SER A 10 -21.00 -9.10 -7.13
C SER A 10 -21.32 -7.63 -7.43
N THR A 11 -22.61 -7.31 -7.49
CA THR A 11 -23.08 -5.92 -7.72
C THR A 11 -22.51 -4.94 -6.68
N ASN A 12 -22.52 -5.33 -5.40
CA ASN A 12 -21.96 -4.51 -4.31
C ASN A 12 -20.45 -4.33 -4.45
N GLN A 13 -19.72 -5.40 -4.77
CA GLN A 13 -18.26 -5.33 -5.01
C GLN A 13 -17.93 -4.46 -6.23
N LYS A 14 -18.71 -4.55 -7.32
CA LYS A 14 -18.55 -3.68 -8.48
C LYS A 14 -18.77 -2.20 -8.14
N ALA A 15 -19.70 -1.90 -7.23
CA ALA A 15 -19.90 -0.53 -6.76
C ALA A 15 -18.67 -0.02 -5.97
N ILE A 16 -18.11 -0.83 -5.05
CA ILE A 16 -16.90 -0.50 -4.30
C ILE A 16 -15.70 -0.35 -5.25
N TYR A 17 -15.52 -1.28 -6.20
CA TYR A 17 -14.48 -1.21 -7.22
C TYR A 17 -14.50 0.14 -7.94
N ARG A 18 -15.67 0.59 -8.41
CA ARG A 18 -15.82 1.87 -9.12
C ARG A 18 -15.53 3.07 -8.23
N LEU A 19 -15.86 3.00 -6.93
CA LEU A 19 -15.52 4.06 -5.97
C LEU A 19 -14.00 4.13 -5.77
N SER A 20 -13.33 2.99 -5.58
CA SER A 20 -11.88 2.90 -5.48
C SER A 20 -11.18 3.41 -6.74
N ASP A 21 -11.71 3.05 -7.93
CA ASP A 21 -11.10 3.40 -9.21
C ASP A 21 -11.14 4.90 -9.53
N LYS A 22 -12.11 5.62 -9.00
CA LYS A 22 -12.24 7.09 -9.18
C LYS A 22 -11.18 7.88 -8.41
N VAL A 23 -10.64 7.34 -7.32
CA VAL A 23 -9.63 8.02 -6.52
C VAL A 23 -8.25 7.62 -7.03
N THR A 24 -7.60 8.48 -7.77
CA THR A 24 -6.33 8.20 -8.44
C THR A 24 -5.11 8.71 -7.70
N GLU A 25 -5.31 9.51 -6.64
CA GLU A 25 -4.24 10.17 -5.91
C GLU A 25 -4.57 10.27 -4.42
N ILE A 26 -3.55 10.15 -3.57
CA ILE A 26 -3.59 10.49 -2.15
C ILE A 26 -2.46 11.48 -1.88
N GLN A 27 -2.82 12.69 -1.46
CA GLN A 27 -1.84 13.74 -1.20
C GLN A 27 -1.33 13.65 0.24
N LEU A 28 -0.01 13.57 0.41
CA LEU A 28 0.66 13.66 1.70
C LEU A 28 0.79 15.12 2.12
N ASN A 29 0.35 15.46 3.35
CA ASN A 29 0.40 16.84 3.84
C ASN A 29 1.84 17.31 4.10
N ASN A 30 2.73 16.43 4.53
CA ASN A 30 4.12 16.72 4.87
C ASN A 30 5.11 15.84 4.09
N ALA A 31 4.94 15.70 2.76
CA ALA A 31 5.76 14.85 1.91
C ALA A 31 7.27 15.11 2.10
N ARG A 32 7.72 16.38 2.26
CA ARG A 32 9.13 16.72 2.52
C ARG A 32 9.68 16.06 3.78
N LYS A 33 8.91 16.04 4.88
CA LYS A 33 9.29 15.37 6.13
C LYS A 33 9.28 13.86 5.97
N LEU A 34 8.27 13.33 5.28
CA LEU A 34 8.14 11.89 5.06
C LEU A 34 9.26 11.32 4.19
N ARG A 35 9.81 12.12 3.26
CA ARG A 35 10.99 11.74 2.48
C ARG A 35 12.23 11.46 3.34
N SER A 36 12.42 12.18 4.46
CA SER A 36 13.56 11.87 5.35
C SER A 36 13.42 10.48 5.99
N PHE A 37 12.19 10.07 6.36
CA PHE A 37 11.95 8.72 6.86
C PHE A 37 12.08 7.64 5.78
N ALA A 38 11.75 7.96 4.52
CA ALA A 38 12.00 7.07 3.39
C ALA A 38 13.51 6.92 3.12
N ALA A 39 14.30 7.99 3.25
CA ALA A 39 15.75 7.93 3.15
C ALA A 39 16.39 7.13 4.32
N ASP A 40 15.82 7.21 5.54
CA ASP A 40 16.24 6.36 6.67
C ASP A 40 16.01 4.89 6.36
N LEU A 41 14.89 4.56 5.72
CA LEU A 41 14.60 3.19 5.28
C LEU A 41 15.59 2.70 4.22
N ASP A 42 15.98 3.56 3.26
CA ASP A 42 16.99 3.21 2.25
C ASP A 42 18.33 2.85 2.92
N ARG A 43 18.80 3.68 3.86
CA ARG A 43 20.02 3.41 4.63
C ARG A 43 19.93 2.11 5.44
N ALA A 44 18.78 1.87 6.07
CA ALA A 44 18.55 0.64 6.82
C ALA A 44 18.55 -0.61 5.92
N LEU A 45 18.04 -0.52 4.70
CA LEU A 45 18.13 -1.62 3.74
C LEU A 45 19.58 -1.89 3.30
N GLN A 46 20.38 -0.83 3.13
CA GLN A 46 21.80 -0.93 2.78
C GLN A 46 22.64 -1.56 3.91
N SER A 47 22.27 -1.37 5.18
CA SER A 47 22.95 -2.04 6.31
C SER A 47 22.65 -3.53 6.39
N GLU A 48 21.68 -4.02 5.64
CA GLU A 48 21.18 -5.41 5.64
C GLU A 48 20.72 -5.92 7.02
N ASN A 49 20.59 -5.03 8.01
CA ASN A 49 20.17 -5.34 9.36
C ASN A 49 18.63 -5.32 9.48
N ARG A 50 18.02 -6.49 9.68
CA ARG A 50 16.57 -6.61 9.79
C ARG A 50 15.97 -5.74 10.92
N SER A 51 16.66 -5.58 12.05
CA SER A 51 16.16 -4.78 13.17
C SER A 51 16.10 -3.30 12.81
N GLU A 52 17.09 -2.78 12.09
CA GLU A 52 17.12 -1.41 11.61
C GLU A 52 16.04 -1.17 10.56
N VAL A 53 15.88 -2.11 9.62
CA VAL A 53 14.80 -2.06 8.63
C VAL A 53 13.44 -2.06 9.31
N GLN A 54 13.22 -2.93 10.31
CA GLN A 54 11.97 -2.98 11.09
C GLN A 54 11.68 -1.65 11.77
N GLN A 55 12.68 -1.01 12.37
CA GLN A 55 12.51 0.29 13.03
C GLN A 55 12.20 1.41 12.03
N ALA A 56 12.92 1.44 10.90
CA ALA A 56 12.71 2.43 9.85
C ALA A 56 11.32 2.32 9.22
N VAL A 57 10.87 1.10 8.90
CA VAL A 57 9.53 0.82 8.38
C VAL A 57 8.44 1.24 9.35
N ASN A 58 8.60 0.89 10.64
CA ASN A 58 7.64 1.27 11.67
C ASN A 58 7.54 2.80 11.85
N ARG A 59 8.68 3.51 11.73
CA ARG A 59 8.67 4.98 11.77
C ARG A 59 7.95 5.55 10.57
N LEU A 60 8.32 5.13 9.36
CA LEU A 60 7.71 5.62 8.12
C LEU A 60 6.19 5.36 8.10
N GLY A 61 5.76 4.12 8.34
CA GLY A 61 4.34 3.75 8.35
C GLY A 61 3.52 4.56 9.36
N ARG A 62 4.02 4.70 10.60
CA ARG A 62 3.36 5.54 11.62
C ARG A 62 3.27 7.00 11.22
N GLN A 63 4.32 7.55 10.59
CA GLN A 63 4.31 8.95 10.18
C GLN A 63 3.37 9.19 9.00
N ILE A 64 3.24 8.26 8.06
CA ILE A 64 2.25 8.35 6.98
C ILE A 64 0.83 8.29 7.56
N CYS A 65 0.52 7.32 8.42
CA CYS A 65 -0.80 7.24 9.06
C CYS A 65 -1.14 8.51 9.87
N LYS A 66 -0.15 9.07 10.60
CA LYS A 66 -0.31 10.34 11.33
C LYS A 66 -0.57 11.51 10.38
N ASP A 67 0.16 11.59 9.28
CA ASP A 67 0.03 12.65 8.27
C ASP A 67 -1.36 12.65 7.63
N LEU A 68 -1.87 11.47 7.33
CA LEU A 68 -3.19 11.25 6.73
C LEU A 68 -4.33 11.18 7.77
N LYS A 69 -4.02 11.25 9.08
CA LYS A 69 -4.97 11.18 10.20
C LYS A 69 -5.82 9.90 10.18
N VAL A 70 -5.22 8.78 9.84
CA VAL A 70 -5.85 7.46 9.83
C VAL A 70 -5.35 6.58 10.99
N GLU A 71 -6.04 5.46 11.21
CA GLU A 71 -5.64 4.45 12.19
C GLU A 71 -4.23 3.92 11.90
N LYS A 72 -3.52 3.56 12.97
CA LYS A 72 -2.19 2.97 12.86
C LYS A 72 -2.28 1.55 12.31
N VAL A 73 -1.32 1.20 11.49
CA VAL A 73 -1.11 -0.17 11.02
C VAL A 73 0.20 -0.72 11.60
N ASN A 74 0.20 -1.97 12.02
CA ASN A 74 1.40 -2.66 12.44
C ASN A 74 2.16 -3.18 11.22
N VAL A 75 3.46 -2.94 11.16
CA VAL A 75 4.27 -3.46 10.05
C VAL A 75 5.30 -4.45 10.59
N LYS A 76 5.34 -5.64 10.02
CA LYS A 76 6.29 -6.71 10.34
C LYS A 76 7.25 -6.93 9.17
N VAL A 77 8.55 -6.88 9.44
CA VAL A 77 9.59 -7.17 8.46
C VAL A 77 10.13 -8.59 8.70
N LEU A 78 10.03 -9.43 7.70
CA LEU A 78 10.60 -10.77 7.68
C LEU A 78 11.81 -10.83 6.74
N LEU A 79 12.65 -11.85 6.89
CA LEU A 79 13.91 -11.93 6.16
C LEU A 79 13.69 -12.28 4.69
N LYS A 80 13.08 -13.41 4.40
CA LYS A 80 13.00 -13.99 3.07
C LYS A 80 11.57 -14.14 2.62
N ARG A 81 11.25 -13.74 1.38
CA ARG A 81 9.95 -13.95 0.75
C ARG A 81 9.60 -15.43 0.69
N PRO A 82 8.37 -15.81 1.02
CA PRO A 82 7.85 -17.12 0.65
C PRO A 82 7.68 -17.19 -0.87
N SER A 83 7.86 -18.36 -1.43
CA SER A 83 7.62 -18.63 -2.84
C SER A 83 7.10 -20.03 -3.01
N ASP A 84 6.24 -20.21 -3.99
CA ASP A 84 5.69 -21.49 -4.43
C ASP A 84 5.74 -21.60 -5.95
N ALA A 85 4.95 -22.51 -6.53
CA ALA A 85 4.87 -22.71 -7.98
C ALA A 85 4.23 -21.50 -8.71
N GLU A 86 3.43 -20.69 -7.99
CA GLU A 86 2.70 -19.55 -8.54
C GLU A 86 3.53 -18.25 -8.49
N GLY A 87 4.57 -18.18 -7.64
CA GLY A 87 5.46 -17.01 -7.57
C GLY A 87 6.00 -16.68 -6.19
N GLU A 88 6.45 -15.42 -6.03
CA GLU A 88 6.93 -14.87 -4.75
C GLU A 88 5.86 -13.95 -4.14
N LEU A 89 5.57 -14.14 -2.86
CA LEU A 89 4.74 -13.20 -2.09
C LEU A 89 5.57 -11.97 -1.70
N HIS A 90 5.20 -10.81 -2.23
CA HIS A 90 5.96 -9.56 -2.06
C HIS A 90 5.59 -8.82 -0.78
N GLY A 91 4.30 -8.71 -0.46
CA GLY A 91 3.71 -8.08 0.70
C GLY A 91 2.44 -8.82 1.11
N LEU A 92 1.93 -8.51 2.30
CA LEU A 92 0.65 -9.06 2.78
C LEU A 92 0.01 -8.06 3.74
N TYR A 93 -1.21 -7.65 3.43
CA TYR A 93 -2.07 -6.89 4.33
C TYR A 93 -3.13 -7.81 4.94
N VAL A 94 -3.27 -7.76 6.26
CA VAL A 94 -4.29 -8.52 7.00
C VAL A 94 -5.06 -7.57 7.90
N ARG A 95 -6.39 -7.65 7.83
CA ARG A 95 -7.32 -6.94 8.72
C ARG A 95 -8.34 -7.92 9.25
N GLU A 96 -8.38 -8.05 10.57
CA GLU A 96 -9.36 -8.86 11.29
C GLU A 96 -10.19 -7.96 12.21
N GLU A 97 -11.44 -8.32 12.43
CA GLU A 97 -12.32 -7.57 13.32
C GLU A 97 -11.80 -7.63 14.76
N GLY A 98 -11.74 -6.47 15.43
CA GLY A 98 -11.25 -6.35 16.81
C GLY A 98 -9.74 -6.41 16.96
N GLN A 99 -8.97 -6.52 15.87
CA GLN A 99 -7.51 -6.51 15.89
C GLN A 99 -6.94 -5.34 15.09
N ALA A 100 -5.75 -4.89 15.49
CA ALA A 100 -5.02 -3.90 14.71
C ALA A 100 -4.56 -4.50 13.37
N ALA A 101 -4.81 -3.78 12.28
CA ALA A 101 -4.38 -4.21 10.96
C ALA A 101 -2.86 -4.42 10.89
N GLN A 102 -2.43 -5.42 10.12
CA GLN A 102 -1.03 -5.79 9.98
C GLN A 102 -0.60 -5.83 8.52
N ILE A 103 0.55 -5.24 8.25
CA ILE A 103 1.29 -5.39 7.00
C ILE A 103 2.50 -6.29 7.27
N THR A 104 2.75 -7.25 6.39
CA THR A 104 4.00 -8.03 6.39
C THR A 104 4.74 -7.78 5.09
N VAL A 105 6.03 -7.44 5.21
CA VAL A 105 6.93 -7.27 4.06
C VAL A 105 8.21 -8.07 4.27
N TRP A 106 8.89 -8.42 3.20
CA TRP A 106 10.10 -9.24 3.25
C TRP A 106 11.29 -8.49 2.70
N MET A 107 12.38 -8.54 3.45
CA MET A 107 13.60 -7.82 3.15
C MET A 107 14.39 -8.41 1.98
N ARG A 108 14.29 -9.74 1.75
CA ARG A 108 15.11 -10.47 0.76
C ARG A 108 14.23 -11.25 -0.23
N THR A 109 14.68 -11.35 -1.46
CA THR A 109 14.07 -12.18 -2.50
C THR A 109 14.12 -13.67 -2.11
N ALA A 110 13.17 -14.47 -2.61
CA ALA A 110 13.09 -15.90 -2.33
C ALA A 110 14.28 -16.67 -2.93
N LYS A 111 14.58 -16.43 -4.20
CA LYS A 111 15.56 -17.20 -4.98
C LYS A 111 16.99 -16.82 -4.63
N GLN A 112 17.34 -15.56 -4.79
CA GLN A 112 18.73 -15.09 -4.68
C GLN A 112 19.10 -14.64 -3.26
N LYS A 113 18.13 -14.55 -2.35
CA LYS A 113 18.29 -14.06 -0.97
C LYS A 113 18.93 -12.65 -0.89
N ARG A 114 18.90 -11.90 -1.99
CA ARG A 114 19.41 -10.52 -2.03
C ARG A 114 18.42 -9.57 -1.38
N VAL A 115 18.94 -8.54 -0.74
CA VAL A 115 18.11 -7.45 -0.21
C VAL A 115 17.35 -6.81 -1.37
N VAL A 116 16.06 -6.59 -1.17
CA VAL A 116 15.19 -5.97 -2.17
C VAL A 116 15.62 -4.50 -2.33
N ALA A 117 15.75 -4.04 -3.57
CA ALA A 117 16.10 -2.66 -3.86
C ALA A 117 15.10 -1.69 -3.20
N PHE A 118 15.60 -0.57 -2.66
CA PHE A 118 14.79 0.40 -1.90
C PHE A 118 13.47 0.79 -2.59
N LYS A 119 13.52 1.19 -3.86
CA LYS A 119 12.31 1.59 -4.59
C LYS A 119 11.27 0.47 -4.66
N THR A 120 11.71 -0.77 -4.87
CA THR A 120 10.83 -1.95 -4.91
C THR A 120 10.27 -2.25 -3.53
N PHE A 121 11.09 -2.19 -2.49
CA PHE A 121 10.66 -2.41 -1.10
C PHE A 121 9.64 -1.35 -0.67
N LEU A 122 9.95 -0.07 -0.91
CA LEU A 122 9.06 1.04 -0.59
C LEU A 122 7.73 0.91 -1.33
N ARG A 123 7.76 0.56 -2.62
CA ARG A 123 6.55 0.38 -3.42
C ARG A 123 5.69 -0.76 -2.87
N THR A 124 6.29 -1.90 -2.50
CA THR A 124 5.57 -3.00 -1.84
C THR A 124 4.93 -2.54 -0.52
N LEU A 125 5.68 -1.81 0.33
CA LEU A 125 5.13 -1.27 1.58
C LEU A 125 3.94 -0.33 1.33
N LEU A 126 4.04 0.55 0.33
CA LEU A 126 2.98 1.50 -0.03
C LEU A 126 1.78 0.81 -0.68
N HIS A 127 1.99 -0.29 -1.40
CA HIS A 127 0.94 -1.14 -1.92
C HIS A 127 0.08 -1.72 -0.79
N GLU A 128 0.73 -2.36 0.20
CA GLU A 128 0.02 -2.92 1.37
C GLU A 128 -0.62 -1.81 2.23
N LEU A 129 0.03 -0.65 2.33
CA LEU A 129 -0.55 0.52 2.97
C LEU A 129 -1.76 1.04 2.18
N GLY A 130 -1.75 0.95 0.85
CA GLY A 130 -2.88 1.29 -0.01
C GLY A 130 -4.15 0.52 0.37
N HIS A 131 -4.03 -0.78 0.65
CA HIS A 131 -5.15 -1.59 1.17
C HIS A 131 -5.66 -1.06 2.51
N HIS A 132 -4.76 -0.67 3.42
CA HIS A 132 -5.15 -0.06 4.69
C HIS A 132 -5.87 1.28 4.49
N LEU A 133 -5.39 2.12 3.57
CA LEU A 133 -5.99 3.42 3.25
C LEU A 133 -7.35 3.30 2.56
N ASP A 134 -7.58 2.27 1.78
CA ASP A 134 -8.90 2.00 1.21
C ASP A 134 -9.96 1.85 2.32
N TYR A 135 -9.65 1.16 3.40
CA TYR A 135 -10.56 1.01 4.55
C TYR A 135 -10.63 2.25 5.44
N THR A 136 -9.48 2.89 5.74
CA THR A 136 -9.39 3.88 6.83
C THR A 136 -9.48 5.33 6.36
N LEU A 137 -9.05 5.62 5.13
CA LEU A 137 -9.10 6.96 4.52
C LEU A 137 -10.27 7.10 3.56
N LEU A 138 -10.46 6.11 2.67
CA LEU A 138 -11.52 6.14 1.67
C LEU A 138 -12.83 5.54 2.17
N ASN A 139 -12.83 4.92 3.36
CA ASN A 139 -13.99 4.27 3.99
C ASN A 139 -14.68 3.25 3.07
N LEU A 140 -13.91 2.52 2.27
CA LEU A 140 -14.41 1.46 1.43
C LEU A 140 -14.69 0.20 2.26
N ALA A 141 -15.74 -0.54 1.91
CA ALA A 141 -16.10 -1.78 2.59
C ALA A 141 -15.22 -2.98 2.16
N ASP A 142 -14.49 -2.84 1.05
CA ASP A 142 -13.57 -3.84 0.50
C ASP A 142 -12.47 -3.13 -0.28
N THR A 143 -11.37 -3.83 -0.58
CA THR A 143 -10.22 -3.27 -1.30
C THR A 143 -9.94 -4.09 -2.56
N PHE A 144 -9.70 -3.42 -3.67
CA PHE A 144 -9.49 -4.02 -4.99
C PHE A 144 -8.30 -3.39 -5.70
N HIS A 145 -7.54 -4.21 -6.41
CA HIS A 145 -6.50 -3.73 -7.34
C HIS A 145 -7.16 -3.09 -8.58
N THR A 146 -7.56 -1.83 -8.47
CA THR A 146 -8.11 -1.05 -9.56
C THR A 146 -7.01 -0.23 -10.26
N GLU A 147 -7.30 0.37 -11.40
CA GLU A 147 -6.37 1.34 -12.00
C GLU A 147 -6.14 2.53 -11.06
N GLY A 148 -7.21 3.03 -10.41
CA GLY A 148 -7.12 4.07 -9.38
C GLY A 148 -6.23 3.66 -8.20
N PHE A 149 -6.32 2.40 -7.74
CA PHE A 149 -5.46 1.87 -6.69
C PHE A 149 -3.97 1.97 -7.08
N PHE A 150 -3.58 1.49 -8.25
CA PHE A 150 -2.20 1.56 -8.72
C PHE A 150 -1.72 2.99 -8.98
N ARG A 151 -2.61 3.88 -9.38
CA ARG A 151 -2.29 5.31 -9.51
C ARG A 151 -2.02 5.95 -8.14
N ARG A 152 -2.82 5.63 -7.11
CA ARG A 152 -2.57 6.07 -5.72
C ARG A 152 -1.22 5.57 -5.20
N GLU A 153 -0.92 4.29 -5.41
CA GLU A 153 0.38 3.70 -5.07
C GLU A 153 1.54 4.45 -5.74
N SER A 154 1.41 4.73 -7.04
CA SER A 154 2.41 5.48 -7.81
C SER A 154 2.57 6.90 -7.30
N SER A 155 1.47 7.62 -7.05
CA SER A 155 1.47 8.98 -6.48
C SER A 155 2.18 9.02 -5.12
N LEU A 156 1.86 8.12 -4.20
CA LEU A 156 2.52 8.02 -2.90
C LEU A 156 4.03 7.74 -3.05
N THR A 157 4.39 6.85 -3.97
CA THR A 157 5.80 6.51 -4.25
C THR A 157 6.56 7.73 -4.79
N GLU A 158 6.00 8.45 -5.74
CA GLU A 158 6.60 9.66 -6.31
C GLU A 158 6.80 10.74 -5.24
N GLN A 159 5.80 10.98 -4.40
CA GLN A 159 5.88 11.96 -3.33
C GLN A 159 7.00 11.66 -2.31
N LEU A 160 7.33 10.38 -2.09
CA LEU A 160 8.35 9.95 -1.14
C LEU A 160 9.75 9.82 -1.75
N VAL A 161 9.86 9.58 -3.06
CA VAL A 161 11.14 9.39 -3.76
C VAL A 161 11.62 10.65 -4.47
N SER A 162 10.70 11.52 -4.94
CA SER A 162 11.07 12.75 -5.68
C SER A 162 11.88 13.71 -4.82
N GLN A 163 13.05 14.13 -5.35
CA GLN A 163 13.83 15.23 -4.79
C GLN A 163 13.41 16.60 -5.35
N ASP A 164 12.46 16.62 -6.30
CA ASP A 164 12.04 17.84 -7.00
C ASP A 164 10.79 18.45 -6.34
N PRO A 165 10.91 19.64 -5.68
CA PRO A 165 9.79 20.28 -5.01
C PRO A 165 8.67 20.75 -5.96
N GLN A 166 8.95 20.85 -7.26
CA GLN A 166 8.03 21.48 -8.22
C GLN A 166 7.05 20.47 -8.87
N LYS A 167 7.31 19.16 -8.81
CA LYS A 167 6.40 18.16 -9.40
C LYS A 167 5.19 17.81 -8.55
N THR A 168 5.18 18.20 -7.27
CA THR A 168 4.10 17.89 -6.34
C THR A 168 2.95 18.89 -6.33
N ASN A 169 3.04 20.00 -7.08
CA ASN A 169 2.04 21.09 -7.06
C ASN A 169 1.20 21.24 -8.33
N LYS A 170 1.11 20.21 -9.18
CA LYS A 170 0.14 20.23 -10.29
C LYS A 170 -1.14 19.51 -9.88
N ALA A 171 -2.17 20.30 -9.73
CA ALA A 171 -3.55 20.03 -9.35
C ALA A 171 -3.81 20.00 -7.84
N ALA A 172 -4.37 21.11 -7.33
CA ALA A 172 -5.07 21.08 -6.05
C ALA A 172 -6.30 20.16 -6.20
N PRO A 173 -6.44 19.10 -5.40
CA PRO A 173 -7.61 18.26 -5.48
C PRO A 173 -8.82 19.03 -4.98
N GLU A 174 -9.90 18.96 -5.74
CA GLU A 174 -11.24 19.29 -5.27
C GLU A 174 -11.46 18.64 -3.90
N LYS A 175 -11.82 19.42 -2.90
CA LYS A 175 -12.02 18.94 -1.53
C LYS A 175 -13.00 17.77 -1.55
N ILE A 176 -12.49 16.56 -1.36
CA ILE A 176 -13.33 15.39 -1.17
C ILE A 176 -14.07 15.58 0.15
N VAL A 177 -15.35 15.95 0.06
CA VAL A 177 -16.25 15.90 1.20
C VAL A 177 -16.50 14.43 1.49
N PRO A 178 -16.11 13.91 2.68
CA PRO A 178 -16.34 12.51 2.99
C PRO A 178 -17.84 12.23 2.92
N PRO A 179 -18.27 11.10 2.31
CA PRO A 179 -19.67 10.73 2.31
C PRO A 179 -20.15 10.59 3.77
N LYS A 180 -21.33 11.15 4.07
CA LYS A 180 -21.96 11.03 5.39
C LYS A 180 -21.96 9.56 5.81
N LYS A 181 -21.52 9.31 7.07
CA LYS A 181 -21.42 7.97 7.68
C LYS A 181 -22.63 7.10 7.30
N ALA A 182 -22.41 6.11 6.47
CA ALA A 182 -23.38 5.06 6.23
C ALA A 182 -23.53 4.27 7.53
N LYS A 183 -24.79 3.92 7.87
CA LYS A 183 -25.09 3.09 9.04
C LYS A 183 -24.34 1.78 8.92
N PRO A 184 -23.79 1.21 10.02
CA PRO A 184 -23.07 -0.06 9.96
C PRO A 184 -24.01 -1.16 9.44
N VAL A 185 -23.59 -1.83 8.38
CA VAL A 185 -24.20 -3.05 7.88
C VAL A 185 -23.80 -4.17 8.84
N PRO A 186 -24.74 -5.03 9.31
CA PRO A 186 -24.41 -6.08 10.25
C PRO A 186 -23.38 -7.05 9.66
N ALA A 187 -22.38 -7.38 10.47
CA ALA A 187 -21.27 -8.25 10.15
C ALA A 187 -21.73 -9.62 9.68
N THR A 188 -21.47 -9.96 8.45
CA THR A 188 -21.56 -11.34 7.95
C THR A 188 -20.26 -12.07 8.25
N LYS A 189 -20.45 -13.28 8.81
CA LYS A 189 -19.44 -14.24 9.30
C LYS A 189 -18.11 -14.23 8.54
N LYS A 190 -17.00 -14.29 9.33
CA LYS A 190 -15.61 -14.61 9.00
C LYS A 190 -15.35 -14.86 7.51
N ARG A 191 -14.85 -13.85 6.82
CA ARG A 191 -14.15 -14.02 5.56
C ARG A 191 -12.69 -13.67 5.78
N LYS A 192 -11.82 -14.70 5.73
CA LYS A 192 -10.42 -14.51 5.46
C LYS A 192 -10.33 -13.78 4.13
N ALA A 193 -9.73 -12.59 4.10
CA ALA A 193 -9.46 -11.91 2.85
C ALA A 193 -8.48 -12.78 2.05
N LEU A 194 -9.01 -13.49 1.06
CA LEU A 194 -8.20 -14.21 0.09
C LEU A 194 -7.75 -13.18 -0.93
N GLN A 195 -6.58 -12.61 -0.71
CA GLN A 195 -5.91 -11.77 -1.70
C GLN A 195 -5.54 -12.66 -2.88
N MET A 196 -6.21 -12.49 -4.00
CA MET A 196 -5.73 -13.02 -5.28
C MET A 196 -4.56 -12.13 -5.72
N GLU A 197 -3.36 -12.63 -5.50
CA GLU A 197 -2.13 -11.99 -5.96
C GLU A 197 -2.05 -12.09 -7.49
N LEU A 198 -2.01 -10.93 -8.14
CA LEU A 198 -1.55 -10.84 -9.51
C LEU A 198 -0.05 -10.48 -9.48
N PRO A 199 0.78 -11.11 -10.32
CA PRO A 199 2.20 -10.78 -10.39
C PRO A 199 2.36 -9.31 -10.78
N ILE A 200 3.12 -8.55 -10.00
CA ILE A 200 3.53 -7.18 -10.34
C ILE A 200 4.49 -7.30 -11.52
N ALA A 201 3.99 -7.05 -12.73
CA ALA A 201 4.84 -6.94 -13.92
C ALA A 201 5.69 -5.67 -13.78
N VAL A 202 6.96 -5.84 -13.45
CA VAL A 202 7.96 -4.78 -13.55
C VAL A 202 8.28 -4.61 -15.04
N PRO A 203 8.13 -3.43 -15.65
CA PRO A 203 8.59 -3.22 -17.01
C PRO A 203 10.09 -3.35 -17.06
N VAL A 204 10.59 -4.38 -17.73
CA VAL A 204 12.01 -4.53 -18.06
C VAL A 204 12.30 -3.56 -19.19
N THR A 205 12.95 -2.44 -18.89
CA THR A 205 13.59 -1.61 -19.91
C THR A 205 14.79 -2.37 -20.45
N ARG A 206 14.66 -2.92 -21.68
CA ARG A 206 15.80 -3.39 -22.46
C ARG A 206 16.58 -2.15 -22.92
N LYS A 207 17.87 -2.14 -22.58
CA LYS A 207 18.89 -1.46 -23.37
C LYS A 207 19.34 -2.37 -24.47
#